data_2f3997a40a26ae5b059c47413949eb1a
#
_entry.id   2f3997a40a26ae5b059c47413949eb1a
#
_cell.length_a   1.000
_cell.length_b   1.000
_cell.length_c   1.000
_cell.angle_alpha   90.00
_cell.angle_beta   90.00
_cell.angle_gamma   90.00
#
_symmetry.space_group_name_H-M   'P 1'
#
loop_
_entity.id
_entity.type
_entity.pdbx_description
1 polymer ?
#
loop_
_entity_poly.entity_id
_entity_poly.type
_entity_poly.pdbx_seq_one_letter_code
_entity_poly.pdbx_strand_id
1 'polypeptide(L)'
;MQPTRLDDVHVTILAGGSGTRLWPLSRHDRPKQLLSLAGDTSLLRQTIDRVLPVAPWERIYVLTGPDHADSIAAELPELPRDNIFVEPSPRGTAPCLCLAAMRIQQRAPSGVMVSLHADHVVKDAEAFRRALYASIETARAGYLVTVGIVPDRPETGFGYIQRGELLATRHGLVVHRLARFAEKPALDTARAYLASGDFFWNSGYFTWRLDTILAAFADLLPTHYAALQIVAAHLDEAAGQVAWDGIEPVTIDVGIMERAAHAAVVPCEMGWSDIGGFGALYDLLPHDADGHALSGTGAYVALDSQRNLVVSP
;
A
#
# COMPACT_ATOMS: atom_id res chain seq x y z
N MET A 1 -9.34 14.48 -24.27
CA MET A 1 -9.59 13.52 -23.16
C MET A 1 -10.37 14.28 -22.09
N GLN A 2 -11.56 13.82 -21.71
CA GLN A 2 -12.26 14.45 -20.58
C GLN A 2 -11.42 14.22 -19.31
N PRO A 3 -11.29 15.22 -18.43
CA PRO A 3 -10.57 15.02 -17.18
C PRO A 3 -11.25 13.91 -16.38
N THR A 4 -10.47 12.99 -15.84
CA THR A 4 -10.98 11.94 -14.95
C THR A 4 -11.64 12.61 -13.75
N ARG A 5 -12.92 12.38 -13.58
CA ARG A 5 -13.67 12.90 -12.44
C ARG A 5 -13.16 12.21 -11.16
N LEU A 6 -12.74 12.98 -10.16
CA LEU A 6 -12.09 12.47 -8.94
C LEU A 6 -12.85 12.81 -7.64
N ASP A 7 -14.02 13.43 -7.76
CA ASP A 7 -14.85 13.84 -6.63
C ASP A 7 -15.48 12.66 -5.86
N ASP A 8 -15.44 11.47 -6.44
CA ASP A 8 -15.85 10.19 -5.82
C ASP A 8 -14.68 9.36 -5.30
N VAL A 9 -13.43 9.85 -5.39
CA VAL A 9 -12.24 9.09 -5.02
C VAL A 9 -11.83 9.37 -3.58
N HIS A 10 -11.62 8.30 -2.82
CA HIS A 10 -11.15 8.28 -1.44
C HIS A 10 -9.84 7.49 -1.35
N VAL A 11 -8.84 8.03 -0.69
CA VAL A 11 -7.53 7.39 -0.55
C VAL A 11 -7.35 6.92 0.89
N THR A 12 -7.08 5.63 1.08
CA THR A 12 -6.70 5.07 2.38
C THR A 12 -5.22 4.72 2.37
N ILE A 13 -4.52 5.04 3.43
CA ILE A 13 -3.08 4.83 3.58
C ILE A 13 -2.84 3.95 4.80
N LEU A 14 -2.36 2.73 4.58
CA LEU A 14 -2.01 1.77 5.62
C LEU A 14 -0.71 2.19 6.31
N ALA A 15 -0.78 2.52 7.59
CA ALA A 15 0.33 3.02 8.41
C ALA A 15 0.49 2.23 9.73
N GLY A 16 0.13 0.94 9.74
CA GLY A 16 0.16 0.08 10.94
C GLY A 16 1.43 -0.77 11.11
N GLY A 17 2.37 -0.74 10.16
CA GLY A 17 3.57 -1.57 10.20
C GLY A 17 4.63 -1.08 11.21
N SER A 18 5.26 -2.00 11.96
CA SER A 18 6.32 -1.67 12.93
C SER A 18 7.71 -1.45 12.29
N GLY A 19 7.92 -1.91 11.05
CA GLY A 19 9.17 -1.72 10.30
C GLY A 19 10.42 -2.34 10.94
N THR A 20 10.30 -3.38 11.76
CA THR A 20 11.37 -4.00 12.57
C THR A 20 12.64 -4.39 11.81
N ARG A 21 12.54 -4.64 10.50
CA ARG A 21 13.67 -5.00 9.62
C ARG A 21 14.70 -3.86 9.43
N LEU A 22 14.34 -2.63 9.76
CA LEU A 22 15.21 -1.46 9.73
C LEU A 22 15.71 -1.03 11.13
N TRP A 23 15.54 -1.88 12.15
CA TRP A 23 16.13 -1.60 13.45
C TRP A 23 17.66 -1.44 13.32
N PRO A 24 18.32 -0.43 13.93
CA PRO A 24 17.81 0.49 14.96
C PRO A 24 17.24 1.82 14.42
N LEU A 25 17.10 2.02 13.10
CA LEU A 25 16.49 3.23 12.53
C LEU A 25 15.01 3.30 12.84
N SER A 26 14.27 2.21 12.59
CA SER A 26 12.88 2.08 13.00
C SER A 26 12.80 1.51 14.43
N ARG A 27 11.89 2.06 15.22
CA ARG A 27 11.62 1.64 16.59
C ARG A 27 10.11 1.76 16.83
N HIS A 28 9.62 1.24 17.96
CA HIS A 28 8.21 1.32 18.32
C HIS A 28 7.70 2.77 18.38
N ASP A 29 8.47 3.67 18.98
CA ASP A 29 8.19 5.10 19.09
C ASP A 29 8.47 5.89 17.81
N ARG A 30 9.19 5.30 16.86
CA ARG A 30 9.55 5.88 15.57
C ARG A 30 9.45 4.85 14.47
N PRO A 31 8.22 4.47 14.04
CA PRO A 31 8.01 3.44 13.05
C PRO A 31 8.48 3.88 11.65
N LYS A 32 8.71 2.91 10.75
CA LYS A 32 9.30 3.12 9.42
C LYS A 32 8.63 4.24 8.62
N GLN A 33 7.32 4.32 8.65
CA GLN A 33 6.54 5.32 7.89
C GLN A 33 6.79 6.76 8.34
N LEU A 34 7.28 6.98 9.56
CA LEU A 34 7.64 8.30 10.10
C LEU A 34 9.14 8.63 9.93
N LEU A 35 9.91 7.76 9.24
CA LEU A 35 11.32 8.02 8.94
C LEU A 35 11.48 8.74 7.60
N SER A 36 12.48 9.65 7.55
CA SER A 36 12.94 10.32 6.34
C SER A 36 14.09 9.50 5.71
N LEU A 37 13.75 8.37 5.05
CA LEU A 37 14.73 7.44 4.49
C LEU A 37 15.17 7.81 3.06
N ALA A 38 14.33 8.55 2.33
CA ALA A 38 14.53 8.89 0.93
C ALA A 38 14.10 10.33 0.66
N GLY A 39 14.84 11.29 1.22
CA GLY A 39 14.53 12.73 1.15
C GLY A 39 14.35 13.35 2.52
N ASP A 40 13.84 14.57 2.58
CA ASP A 40 13.81 15.41 3.78
C ASP A 40 12.56 15.25 4.63
N THR A 41 11.54 14.54 4.11
CA THR A 41 10.27 14.33 4.79
C THR A 41 10.02 12.84 5.05
N SER A 42 9.12 12.51 5.97
CA SER A 42 8.75 11.14 6.29
C SER A 42 8.16 10.41 5.07
N LEU A 43 8.25 9.08 5.04
CA LEU A 43 7.64 8.25 3.97
C LEU A 43 6.13 8.45 3.90
N LEU A 44 5.47 8.62 5.04
CA LEU A 44 4.04 8.93 5.12
C LEU A 44 3.73 10.28 4.46
N ARG A 45 4.49 11.34 4.78
CA ARG A 45 4.31 12.66 4.17
C ARG A 45 4.52 12.59 2.66
N GLN A 46 5.59 11.94 2.19
CA GLN A 46 5.84 11.74 0.77
C GLN A 46 4.69 10.98 0.07
N THR A 47 4.09 10.01 0.74
CA THR A 47 2.93 9.27 0.20
C THR A 47 1.72 10.18 0.05
N ILE A 48 1.44 11.02 1.03
CA ILE A 48 0.36 12.01 0.96
C ILE A 48 0.60 13.03 -0.15
N ASP A 49 1.78 13.61 -0.22
CA ASP A 49 2.13 14.63 -1.23
C ASP A 49 1.96 14.08 -2.67
N ARG A 50 2.23 12.79 -2.88
CA ARG A 50 1.98 12.11 -4.17
C ARG A 50 0.52 12.01 -4.54
N VAL A 51 -0.39 11.85 -3.56
CA VAL A 51 -1.82 11.63 -3.81
C VAL A 51 -2.68 12.89 -3.69
N LEU A 52 -2.18 13.99 -3.15
CA LEU A 52 -2.92 15.26 -3.07
C LEU A 52 -3.48 15.75 -4.42
N PRO A 53 -2.81 15.53 -5.58
CA PRO A 53 -3.42 15.83 -6.89
C PRO A 53 -4.57 14.88 -7.28
N VAL A 54 -4.74 13.74 -6.59
CA VAL A 54 -5.79 12.73 -6.86
C VAL A 54 -6.98 12.92 -5.93
N ALA A 55 -6.73 13.23 -4.65
CA ALA A 55 -7.76 13.45 -3.65
C ALA A 55 -7.33 14.54 -2.65
N PRO A 56 -8.21 15.47 -2.28
CA PRO A 56 -7.92 16.48 -1.25
C PRO A 56 -7.88 15.86 0.15
N TRP A 57 -7.38 16.60 1.14
CA TRP A 57 -7.22 16.17 2.52
C TRP A 57 -8.46 15.54 3.14
N GLU A 58 -9.64 16.04 2.83
CA GLU A 58 -10.94 15.58 3.34
C GLU A 58 -11.29 14.16 2.86
N ARG A 59 -10.63 13.67 1.82
CA ARG A 59 -10.83 12.33 1.26
C ARG A 59 -9.57 11.44 1.34
N ILE A 60 -8.61 11.84 2.14
CA ILE A 60 -7.46 11.01 2.53
C ILE A 60 -7.69 10.49 3.94
N TYR A 61 -7.46 9.20 4.15
CA TYR A 61 -7.63 8.52 5.43
C TYR A 61 -6.35 7.74 5.75
N VAL A 62 -5.88 7.83 7.00
CA VAL A 62 -4.72 7.07 7.47
C VAL A 62 -5.20 5.99 8.44
N LEU A 63 -4.86 4.74 8.15
CA LEU A 63 -5.24 3.57 8.93
C LEU A 63 -4.06 3.14 9.79
N THR A 64 -4.22 3.14 11.11
CA THR A 64 -3.12 2.91 12.05
C THR A 64 -3.59 2.26 13.34
N GLY A 65 -2.65 1.79 14.16
CA GLY A 65 -2.91 1.36 15.53
C GLY A 65 -2.90 2.54 16.53
N PRO A 66 -3.35 2.30 17.77
CA PRO A 66 -3.45 3.34 18.81
C PRO A 66 -2.10 3.98 19.13
N ASP A 67 -1.01 3.22 19.11
CA ASP A 67 0.33 3.68 19.49
C ASP A 67 0.91 4.77 18.57
N HIS A 68 0.41 4.90 17.35
CA HIS A 68 0.95 5.82 16.35
C HIS A 68 -0.02 6.95 15.94
N ALA A 69 -1.27 6.91 16.40
CA ALA A 69 -2.31 7.86 15.97
C ALA A 69 -1.92 9.32 16.28
N ASP A 70 -1.38 9.59 17.46
CA ASP A 70 -0.98 10.95 17.86
C ASP A 70 0.27 11.43 17.11
N SER A 71 1.25 10.56 16.88
CA SER A 71 2.44 10.88 16.09
C SER A 71 2.08 11.18 14.63
N ILE A 72 1.13 10.43 14.05
CA ILE A 72 0.62 10.68 12.70
C ILE A 72 -0.14 12.00 12.63
N ALA A 73 -0.96 12.32 13.64
CA ALA A 73 -1.67 13.60 13.68
C ALA A 73 -0.72 14.80 13.83
N ALA A 74 0.37 14.63 14.57
CA ALA A 74 1.41 15.66 14.69
C ALA A 74 2.20 15.85 13.39
N GLU A 75 2.48 14.77 12.66
CA GLU A 75 3.15 14.79 11.34
C GLU A 75 2.28 15.41 10.24
N LEU A 76 0.94 15.26 10.35
CA LEU A 76 -0.03 15.65 9.33
C LEU A 76 -1.11 16.58 9.92
N PRO A 77 -0.75 17.80 10.33
CA PRO A 77 -1.73 18.73 10.95
C PRO A 77 -2.85 19.17 9.98
N GLU A 78 -2.65 19.02 8.66
CA GLU A 78 -3.67 19.33 7.64
C GLU A 78 -4.73 18.22 7.51
N LEU A 79 -4.44 17.00 7.95
CA LEU A 79 -5.36 15.87 7.87
C LEU A 79 -6.46 16.02 8.93
N PRO A 80 -7.76 15.99 8.56
CA PRO A 80 -8.84 15.95 9.53
C PRO A 80 -8.66 14.81 10.54
N ARG A 81 -8.76 15.09 11.83
CA ARG A 81 -8.54 14.09 12.88
C ARG A 81 -9.44 12.85 12.71
N ASP A 82 -10.68 13.06 12.29
CA ASP A 82 -11.66 11.99 12.00
C ASP A 82 -11.27 11.10 10.81
N ASN A 83 -10.27 11.48 10.06
CA ASN A 83 -9.72 10.68 8.96
C ASN A 83 -8.52 9.81 9.39
N ILE A 84 -8.10 9.89 10.64
CA ILE A 84 -7.19 8.92 11.24
C ILE A 84 -8.03 7.78 11.82
N PHE A 85 -8.08 6.66 11.11
CA PHE A 85 -8.83 5.49 11.52
C PHE A 85 -7.95 4.58 12.36
N VAL A 86 -8.25 4.48 13.64
CA VAL A 86 -7.50 3.67 14.59
C VAL A 86 -8.16 2.29 14.69
N GLU A 87 -7.41 1.24 14.34
CA GLU A 87 -7.84 -0.15 14.59
C GLU A 87 -7.53 -0.54 16.05
N PRO A 88 -8.38 -1.28 16.75
CA PRO A 88 -8.16 -1.62 18.16
C PRO A 88 -6.89 -2.44 18.40
N SER A 89 -6.57 -3.36 17.50
CA SER A 89 -5.35 -4.18 17.49
C SER A 89 -5.08 -4.72 16.08
N PRO A 90 -3.84 -5.10 15.72
CA PRO A 90 -3.53 -5.62 14.39
C PRO A 90 -4.26 -6.93 14.08
N ARG A 91 -5.06 -6.95 13.01
CA ARG A 91 -5.78 -8.14 12.50
C ARG A 91 -5.46 -8.40 11.01
N GLY A 92 -4.39 -7.80 10.49
CA GLY A 92 -4.03 -7.86 9.07
C GLY A 92 -4.75 -6.79 8.23
N THR A 93 -4.37 -6.70 6.96
CA THR A 93 -4.84 -5.62 6.09
C THR A 93 -6.30 -5.77 5.66
N ALA A 94 -6.86 -6.99 5.58
CA ALA A 94 -8.23 -7.17 5.15
C ALA A 94 -9.26 -6.59 6.13
N PRO A 95 -9.26 -6.90 7.44
CA PRO A 95 -10.21 -6.31 8.39
C PRO A 95 -10.10 -4.79 8.46
N CYS A 96 -8.88 -4.26 8.47
CA CYS A 96 -8.62 -2.82 8.50
C CYS A 96 -9.23 -2.11 7.27
N LEU A 97 -8.98 -2.63 6.06
CA LEU A 97 -9.52 -2.06 4.81
C LEU A 97 -11.03 -2.23 4.68
N CYS A 98 -11.60 -3.35 5.16
CA CYS A 98 -13.05 -3.54 5.16
C CYS A 98 -13.75 -2.54 6.08
N LEU A 99 -13.24 -2.34 7.32
CA LEU A 99 -13.78 -1.36 8.24
C LEU A 99 -13.69 0.06 7.68
N ALA A 100 -12.56 0.41 7.05
CA ALA A 100 -12.40 1.69 6.37
C ALA A 100 -13.41 1.84 5.22
N ALA A 101 -13.60 0.80 4.39
CA ALA A 101 -14.57 0.82 3.29
C ALA A 101 -16.00 1.03 3.80
N MET A 102 -16.42 0.36 4.90
CA MET A 102 -17.73 0.55 5.52
C MET A 102 -17.93 1.99 6.00
N ARG A 103 -16.94 2.57 6.69
CA ARG A 103 -17.01 3.95 7.20
C ARG A 103 -17.05 4.99 6.08
N ILE A 104 -16.26 4.79 5.02
CA ILE A 104 -16.25 5.69 3.86
C ILE A 104 -17.58 5.57 3.09
N GLN A 105 -18.12 4.35 2.92
CA GLN A 105 -19.37 4.12 2.21
C GLN A 105 -20.55 4.86 2.84
N GLN A 106 -20.58 5.00 4.17
CA GLN A 106 -21.61 5.79 4.87
C GLN A 106 -21.63 7.26 4.41
N ARG A 107 -20.46 7.81 4.03
CA ARG A 107 -20.31 9.20 3.57
C ARG A 107 -20.39 9.32 2.05
N ALA A 108 -20.01 8.28 1.33
CA ALA A 108 -19.89 8.25 -0.14
C ALA A 108 -20.30 6.88 -0.69
N PRO A 109 -21.62 6.57 -0.81
CA PRO A 109 -22.12 5.23 -1.19
C PRO A 109 -21.59 4.70 -2.53
N SER A 110 -21.28 5.58 -3.48
CA SER A 110 -20.79 5.22 -4.83
C SER A 110 -19.28 5.47 -4.99
N GLY A 111 -18.56 5.68 -3.89
CA GLY A 111 -17.15 6.06 -3.90
C GLY A 111 -16.23 4.97 -4.45
N VAL A 112 -15.09 5.40 -4.98
CA VAL A 112 -13.93 4.56 -5.31
C VAL A 112 -12.89 4.73 -4.23
N MET A 113 -12.42 3.63 -3.67
CA MET A 113 -11.38 3.61 -2.65
C MET A 113 -10.06 3.16 -3.28
N VAL A 114 -9.02 3.96 -3.08
CA VAL A 114 -7.62 3.63 -3.39
C VAL A 114 -6.94 3.28 -2.08
N SER A 115 -6.27 2.14 -1.99
CA SER A 115 -5.48 1.72 -0.84
C SER A 115 -4.00 1.73 -1.16
N LEU A 116 -3.21 2.39 -0.32
CA LEU A 116 -1.77 2.56 -0.46
C LEU A 116 -1.07 2.20 0.87
N HIS A 117 0.24 1.98 0.80
CA HIS A 117 1.10 1.85 1.98
C HIS A 117 1.83 3.14 2.28
N ALA A 118 1.95 3.48 3.55
CA ALA A 118 2.61 4.69 4.05
C ALA A 118 4.14 4.65 3.93
N ASP A 119 4.72 3.46 3.75
CA ASP A 119 6.13 3.19 3.94
C ASP A 119 6.87 2.77 2.66
N HIS A 120 6.24 2.98 1.49
CA HIS A 120 6.83 2.72 0.19
C HIS A 120 7.42 3.99 -0.43
N VAL A 121 8.54 3.82 -1.15
CA VAL A 121 9.12 4.87 -1.99
C VAL A 121 8.67 4.69 -3.43
N VAL A 122 8.42 5.82 -4.09
CA VAL A 122 8.13 5.92 -5.52
C VAL A 122 8.94 7.08 -6.08
N LYS A 123 9.80 6.81 -7.07
CA LYS A 123 10.67 7.83 -7.68
C LYS A 123 9.96 8.68 -8.72
N ASP A 124 9.05 8.08 -9.51
CA ASP A 124 8.27 8.77 -10.54
C ASP A 124 6.81 8.95 -10.09
N ALA A 125 6.55 10.11 -9.49
CA ALA A 125 5.22 10.48 -9.00
C ALA A 125 4.19 10.68 -10.14
N GLU A 126 4.63 10.98 -11.37
CA GLU A 126 3.72 11.12 -12.51
C GLU A 126 3.28 9.75 -13.03
N ALA A 127 4.22 8.82 -13.20
CA ALA A 127 3.91 7.44 -13.55
C ALA A 127 2.97 6.79 -12.51
N PHE A 128 3.25 7.02 -11.22
CA PHE A 128 2.37 6.58 -10.13
C PHE A 128 0.93 7.11 -10.28
N ARG A 129 0.77 8.43 -10.50
CA ARG A 129 -0.58 9.01 -10.68
C ARG A 129 -1.26 8.48 -11.93
N ARG A 130 -0.55 8.27 -13.04
CA ARG A 130 -1.11 7.62 -14.24
C ARG A 130 -1.63 6.22 -13.94
N ALA A 131 -0.86 5.42 -13.15
CA ALA A 131 -1.29 4.10 -12.69
C ALA A 131 -2.55 4.18 -11.83
N LEU A 132 -2.64 5.14 -10.91
CA LEU A 132 -3.84 5.36 -10.10
C LEU A 132 -5.05 5.75 -10.96
N TYR A 133 -4.91 6.66 -11.93
CA TYR A 133 -6.03 7.04 -12.82
C TYR A 133 -6.51 5.84 -13.65
N ALA A 134 -5.59 5.04 -14.19
CA ALA A 134 -5.94 3.81 -14.90
C ALA A 134 -6.66 2.80 -13.99
N SER A 135 -6.19 2.67 -12.75
CA SER A 135 -6.80 1.81 -11.73
C SER A 135 -8.20 2.28 -11.35
N ILE A 136 -8.40 3.58 -11.12
CA ILE A 136 -9.69 4.18 -10.78
C ILE A 136 -10.73 3.95 -11.90
N GLU A 137 -10.35 4.19 -13.15
CA GLU A 137 -11.26 3.95 -14.29
C GLU A 137 -11.59 2.45 -14.47
N THR A 138 -10.65 1.57 -14.16
CA THR A 138 -10.86 0.12 -14.21
C THR A 138 -11.74 -0.35 -13.06
N ALA A 139 -11.53 0.20 -11.85
CA ALA A 139 -12.36 -0.09 -10.70
C ALA A 139 -13.82 0.35 -10.88
N ARG A 140 -14.06 1.49 -11.55
CA ARG A 140 -15.42 1.94 -11.90
C ARG A 140 -16.15 0.96 -12.82
N ALA A 141 -15.42 0.14 -13.58
CA ALA A 141 -16.00 -0.95 -14.38
C ALA A 141 -16.27 -2.23 -13.55
N GLY A 142 -16.12 -2.19 -12.22
CA GLY A 142 -16.44 -3.30 -11.30
C GLY A 142 -15.29 -4.27 -11.02
N TYR A 143 -14.06 -3.93 -11.41
CA TYR A 143 -12.88 -4.76 -11.08
C TYR A 143 -12.28 -4.40 -9.73
N LEU A 144 -11.75 -5.40 -9.04
CA LEU A 144 -10.75 -5.21 -7.97
C LEU A 144 -9.37 -5.07 -8.65
N VAL A 145 -8.76 -3.91 -8.51
CA VAL A 145 -7.56 -3.56 -9.28
C VAL A 145 -6.34 -3.51 -8.38
N THR A 146 -5.23 -4.04 -8.87
CA THR A 146 -3.91 -3.85 -8.25
C THR A 146 -2.93 -3.24 -9.24
N VAL A 147 -1.92 -2.51 -8.71
CA VAL A 147 -0.79 -2.03 -9.51
C VAL A 147 0.33 -3.06 -9.46
N GLY A 148 0.76 -3.51 -10.63
CA GLY A 148 1.85 -4.46 -10.78
C GLY A 148 3.18 -3.75 -11.11
N ILE A 149 4.25 -4.15 -10.45
CA ILE A 149 5.61 -3.65 -10.71
C ILE A 149 6.35 -4.65 -11.60
N VAL A 150 7.04 -4.16 -12.62
CA VAL A 150 7.85 -5.04 -13.50
C VAL A 150 9.02 -5.59 -12.70
N PRO A 151 9.15 -6.93 -12.57
CA PRO A 151 10.23 -7.52 -11.78
C PRO A 151 11.58 -7.35 -12.48
N ASP A 152 12.61 -6.99 -11.73
CA ASP A 152 14.00 -6.91 -12.21
C ASP A 152 14.89 -8.03 -11.62
N ARG A 153 14.39 -8.78 -10.63
CA ARG A 153 15.06 -9.88 -9.95
C ARG A 153 14.05 -10.90 -9.41
N PRO A 154 14.49 -12.13 -9.07
CA PRO A 154 13.61 -13.16 -8.50
C PRO A 154 13.42 -12.95 -6.98
N GLU A 155 12.67 -11.92 -6.60
CA GLU A 155 12.39 -11.58 -5.19
C GLU A 155 11.41 -12.58 -4.57
N THR A 156 11.75 -13.14 -3.43
CA THR A 156 10.91 -14.12 -2.72
C THR A 156 10.07 -13.51 -1.60
N GLY A 157 10.32 -12.25 -1.26
CA GLY A 157 9.59 -11.51 -0.23
C GLY A 157 8.29 -10.86 -0.73
N PHE A 158 8.05 -10.88 -2.06
CA PHE A 158 6.89 -10.22 -2.69
C PHE A 158 5.86 -11.23 -3.21
N GLY A 159 4.62 -10.76 -3.31
CA GLY A 159 3.60 -11.43 -4.10
C GLY A 159 3.85 -11.20 -5.61
N TYR A 160 3.46 -12.18 -6.43
CA TYR A 160 3.53 -12.14 -7.88
C TYR A 160 2.13 -12.22 -8.49
N ILE A 161 1.91 -11.42 -9.52
CA ILE A 161 0.65 -11.32 -10.24
C ILE A 161 0.88 -11.72 -11.68
N GLN A 162 0.23 -12.80 -12.13
CA GLN A 162 0.25 -13.21 -13.53
C GLN A 162 -0.78 -12.40 -14.31
N ARG A 163 -0.33 -11.77 -15.41
CA ARG A 163 -1.24 -11.13 -16.35
C ARG A 163 -2.05 -12.16 -17.12
N GLY A 164 -3.31 -11.86 -17.33
CA GLY A 164 -4.21 -12.56 -18.21
C GLY A 164 -4.47 -11.79 -19.50
N GLU A 165 -5.67 -11.92 -20.03
CA GLU A 165 -6.11 -11.23 -21.23
C GLU A 165 -6.03 -9.70 -21.10
N LEU A 166 -5.82 -9.02 -22.21
CA LEU A 166 -5.91 -7.57 -22.32
C LEU A 166 -7.36 -7.12 -22.09
N LEU A 167 -7.58 -6.23 -21.14
CA LEU A 167 -8.89 -5.64 -20.87
C LEU A 167 -9.04 -4.28 -21.56
N ALA A 168 -8.06 -3.41 -21.44
CA ALA A 168 -8.13 -2.04 -21.95
C ALA A 168 -6.74 -1.39 -21.99
N THR A 169 -6.66 -0.22 -22.66
CA THR A 169 -5.58 0.75 -22.46
C THR A 169 -6.18 2.00 -21.82
N ARG A 170 -5.66 2.42 -20.66
CA ARG A 170 -6.12 3.58 -19.89
C ARG A 170 -4.95 4.45 -19.48
N HIS A 171 -5.02 5.75 -19.69
CA HIS A 171 -3.94 6.71 -19.39
C HIS A 171 -2.57 6.31 -19.96
N GLY A 172 -2.56 5.64 -21.14
CA GLY A 172 -1.35 5.13 -21.78
C GLY A 172 -0.78 3.84 -21.17
N LEU A 173 -1.44 3.25 -20.17
CA LEU A 173 -1.07 1.99 -19.56
C LEU A 173 -1.99 0.86 -20.01
N VAL A 174 -1.40 -0.32 -20.21
CA VAL A 174 -2.15 -1.54 -20.56
C VAL A 174 -2.73 -2.14 -19.28
N VAL A 175 -4.03 -2.47 -19.31
CA VAL A 175 -4.72 -3.12 -18.19
C VAL A 175 -5.02 -4.55 -18.58
N HIS A 176 -4.62 -5.49 -17.74
CA HIS A 176 -4.88 -6.92 -17.93
C HIS A 176 -5.85 -7.45 -16.87
N ARG A 177 -6.61 -8.51 -17.23
CA ARG A 177 -7.23 -9.36 -16.23
C ARG A 177 -6.12 -9.96 -15.35
N LEU A 178 -6.35 -10.08 -14.07
CA LEU A 178 -5.48 -10.84 -13.17
C LEU A 178 -5.79 -12.33 -13.38
N ALA A 179 -4.82 -13.10 -13.88
CA ALA A 179 -5.00 -14.54 -14.12
C ALA A 179 -4.68 -15.37 -12.88
N ARG A 180 -3.65 -14.97 -12.13
CA ARG A 180 -3.19 -15.67 -10.94
C ARG A 180 -2.47 -14.70 -10.00
N PHE A 181 -2.69 -14.89 -8.72
CA PHE A 181 -1.92 -14.28 -7.64
C PHE A 181 -1.12 -15.37 -6.92
N ALA A 182 0.14 -15.11 -6.57
CA ALA A 182 1.00 -16.05 -5.86
C ALA A 182 1.83 -15.30 -4.82
N GLU A 183 1.53 -15.52 -3.55
CA GLU A 183 2.21 -14.83 -2.44
C GLU A 183 3.52 -15.55 -2.10
N LYS A 184 4.62 -14.79 -2.05
CA LYS A 184 5.96 -15.19 -1.60
C LYS A 184 6.42 -16.57 -2.12
N PRO A 185 6.65 -16.72 -3.44
CA PRO A 185 7.04 -18.00 -4.02
C PRO A 185 8.45 -18.43 -3.59
N ALA A 186 8.74 -19.73 -3.71
CA ALA A 186 10.12 -20.23 -3.59
C ALA A 186 11.01 -19.66 -4.70
N LEU A 187 12.33 -19.58 -4.46
CA LEU A 187 13.29 -18.94 -5.37
C LEU A 187 13.24 -19.47 -6.80
N ASP A 188 13.14 -20.79 -7.00
CA ASP A 188 13.07 -21.37 -8.34
C ASP A 188 11.79 -21.01 -9.07
N THR A 189 10.68 -20.91 -8.35
CA THR A 189 9.41 -20.40 -8.87
C THR A 189 9.51 -18.91 -9.25
N ALA A 190 10.12 -18.09 -8.40
CA ALA A 190 10.35 -16.68 -8.67
C ALA A 190 11.23 -16.47 -9.91
N ARG A 191 12.28 -17.30 -10.10
CA ARG A 191 13.12 -17.31 -11.32
C ARG A 191 12.31 -17.66 -12.57
N ALA A 192 11.44 -18.68 -12.48
CA ALA A 192 10.57 -19.05 -13.58
C ALA A 192 9.58 -17.93 -13.94
N TYR A 193 9.00 -17.25 -12.94
CA TYR A 193 8.12 -16.11 -13.16
C TYR A 193 8.83 -14.94 -13.85
N LEU A 194 10.05 -14.60 -13.39
CA LEU A 194 10.86 -13.57 -14.01
C LEU A 194 11.18 -13.91 -15.47
N ALA A 195 11.60 -15.15 -15.74
CA ALA A 195 11.97 -15.61 -17.09
C ALA A 195 10.79 -15.64 -18.07
N SER A 196 9.56 -15.86 -17.58
CA SER A 196 8.36 -15.88 -18.43
C SER A 196 7.96 -14.50 -18.97
N GLY A 197 8.28 -13.42 -18.26
CA GLY A 197 7.84 -12.07 -18.59
C GLY A 197 6.34 -11.80 -18.40
N ASP A 198 5.60 -12.75 -17.81
CA ASP A 198 4.15 -12.67 -17.64
C ASP A 198 3.72 -12.27 -16.22
N PHE A 199 4.68 -12.09 -15.33
CA PHE A 199 4.43 -11.78 -13.93
C PHE A 199 4.91 -10.39 -13.54
N PHE A 200 4.17 -9.76 -12.64
CA PHE A 200 4.51 -8.51 -11.98
C PHE A 200 4.61 -8.74 -10.47
N TRP A 201 5.42 -7.94 -9.77
CA TRP A 201 5.33 -7.90 -8.31
C TRP A 201 4.07 -7.18 -7.88
N ASN A 202 3.43 -7.66 -6.84
CA ASN A 202 2.35 -6.96 -6.19
C ASN A 202 2.89 -5.77 -5.39
N SER A 203 2.51 -4.56 -5.77
CA SER A 203 2.89 -3.36 -5.04
C SER A 203 2.13 -3.19 -3.71
N GLY A 204 1.02 -3.94 -3.50
CA GLY A 204 0.09 -3.69 -2.42
C GLY A 204 -0.78 -2.45 -2.61
N TYR A 205 -0.77 -1.83 -3.81
CA TYR A 205 -1.65 -0.72 -4.14
C TYR A 205 -2.91 -1.26 -4.79
N PHE A 206 -4.05 -1.04 -4.16
CA PHE A 206 -5.33 -1.56 -4.60
C PHE A 206 -6.32 -0.44 -4.89
N THR A 207 -7.24 -0.68 -5.81
CA THR A 207 -8.32 0.25 -6.15
C THR A 207 -9.59 -0.52 -6.45
N TRP A 208 -10.69 -0.11 -5.86
CA TRP A 208 -12.01 -0.71 -6.06
C TRP A 208 -13.14 0.27 -5.77
N ARG A 209 -14.33 -0.02 -6.26
CA ARG A 209 -15.54 0.61 -5.78
C ARG A 209 -15.87 0.08 -4.39
N LEU A 210 -16.43 0.93 -3.53
CA LEU A 210 -16.79 0.55 -2.17
C LEU A 210 -17.82 -0.59 -2.13
N ASP A 211 -18.83 -0.55 -2.98
CA ASP A 211 -19.82 -1.62 -3.10
C ASP A 211 -19.20 -2.94 -3.58
N THR A 212 -18.28 -2.87 -4.55
CA THR A 212 -17.60 -4.06 -5.11
C THR A 212 -16.73 -4.77 -4.07
N ILE A 213 -15.92 -4.02 -3.31
CA ILE A 213 -15.08 -4.63 -2.28
C ILE A 213 -15.89 -5.18 -1.12
N LEU A 214 -16.93 -4.48 -0.66
CA LEU A 214 -17.77 -4.97 0.42
C LEU A 214 -18.56 -6.21 0.02
N ALA A 215 -19.02 -6.30 -1.24
CA ALA A 215 -19.60 -7.53 -1.78
C ALA A 215 -18.59 -8.69 -1.82
N ALA A 216 -17.33 -8.42 -2.19
CA ALA A 216 -16.26 -9.42 -2.16
C ALA A 216 -15.97 -9.91 -0.73
N PHE A 217 -15.99 -9.02 0.27
CA PHE A 217 -15.86 -9.42 1.69
C PHE A 217 -17.01 -10.29 2.14
N ALA A 218 -18.26 -9.95 1.78
CA ALA A 218 -19.44 -10.73 2.13
C ALA A 218 -19.41 -12.14 1.52
N ASP A 219 -18.87 -12.28 0.31
CA ASP A 219 -18.76 -13.56 -0.40
C ASP A 219 -17.56 -14.41 0.08
N LEU A 220 -16.37 -13.81 0.12
CA LEU A 220 -15.12 -14.52 0.32
C LEU A 220 -14.69 -14.64 1.79
N LEU A 221 -15.13 -13.72 2.66
CA LEU A 221 -14.83 -13.66 4.08
C LEU A 221 -16.10 -13.39 4.92
N PRO A 222 -17.18 -14.20 4.80
CA PRO A 222 -18.48 -13.90 5.41
C PRO A 222 -18.44 -13.75 6.93
N THR A 223 -17.66 -14.56 7.63
CA THR A 223 -17.51 -14.47 9.09
C THR A 223 -16.84 -13.15 9.51
N HIS A 224 -15.76 -12.76 8.80
CA HIS A 224 -15.09 -11.47 9.04
C HIS A 224 -16.03 -10.30 8.73
N TYR A 225 -16.76 -10.38 7.61
CA TYR A 225 -17.68 -9.32 7.20
C TYR A 225 -18.78 -9.11 8.24
N ALA A 226 -19.40 -10.18 8.75
CA ALA A 226 -20.42 -10.11 9.81
C ALA A 226 -19.86 -9.51 11.12
N ALA A 227 -18.67 -9.91 11.54
CA ALA A 227 -18.02 -9.33 12.71
C ALA A 227 -17.71 -7.83 12.51
N LEU A 228 -17.21 -7.45 11.32
CA LEU A 228 -16.89 -6.07 10.99
C LEU A 228 -18.12 -5.16 10.90
N GLN A 229 -19.29 -5.69 10.55
CA GLN A 229 -20.54 -4.94 10.63
C GLN A 229 -20.88 -4.57 12.09
N ILE A 230 -20.65 -5.48 13.06
CA ILE A 230 -20.81 -5.19 14.48
C ILE A 230 -19.78 -4.15 14.93
N VAL A 231 -18.51 -4.31 14.54
CA VAL A 231 -17.46 -3.33 14.84
C VAL A 231 -17.80 -1.94 14.30
N ALA A 232 -18.26 -1.85 13.05
CA ALA A 232 -18.58 -0.57 12.42
C ALA A 232 -19.76 0.15 13.11
N ALA A 233 -20.71 -0.60 13.69
CA ALA A 233 -21.85 -0.06 14.42
C ALA A 233 -21.51 0.34 15.87
N HIS A 234 -20.50 -0.29 16.49
CA HIS A 234 -20.22 -0.22 17.94
C HIS A 234 -18.71 -0.05 18.23
N LEU A 235 -17.98 0.73 17.42
CA LEU A 235 -16.51 0.81 17.47
C LEU A 235 -15.95 1.16 18.85
N ASP A 236 -16.59 2.09 19.54
CA ASP A 236 -16.16 2.61 20.84
C ASP A 236 -16.86 1.90 22.03
N GLU A 237 -17.53 0.79 21.77
CA GLU A 237 -18.28 0.02 22.76
C GLU A 237 -17.68 -1.36 22.99
N ALA A 238 -17.98 -1.98 24.12
CA ALA A 238 -17.52 -3.32 24.46
C ALA A 238 -17.92 -4.39 23.40
N ALA A 239 -19.10 -4.23 22.78
CA ALA A 239 -19.58 -5.14 21.73
C ALA A 239 -18.67 -5.10 20.49
N GLY A 240 -18.25 -3.92 20.07
CA GLY A 240 -17.32 -3.75 18.95
C GLY A 240 -15.94 -4.32 19.26
N GLN A 241 -15.42 -4.08 20.48
CA GLN A 241 -14.13 -4.66 20.91
C GLN A 241 -14.17 -6.18 20.92
N VAL A 242 -15.21 -6.79 21.50
CA VAL A 242 -15.37 -8.26 21.52
C VAL A 242 -15.45 -8.82 20.10
N ALA A 243 -16.22 -8.16 19.21
CA ALA A 243 -16.31 -8.59 17.82
C ALA A 243 -14.96 -8.49 17.09
N TRP A 244 -14.19 -7.41 17.31
CA TRP A 244 -12.85 -7.23 16.75
C TRP A 244 -11.87 -8.28 17.24
N ASP A 245 -11.86 -8.59 18.53
CA ASP A 245 -10.96 -9.56 19.13
C ASP A 245 -11.20 -10.98 18.62
N GLY A 246 -12.42 -11.29 18.19
CA GLY A 246 -12.80 -12.54 17.54
C GLY A 246 -12.40 -12.68 16.07
N ILE A 247 -11.86 -11.62 15.43
CA ILE A 247 -11.46 -11.65 14.03
C ILE A 247 -10.08 -12.34 13.89
N GLU A 248 -10.03 -13.41 13.10
CA GLU A 248 -8.77 -14.04 12.72
C GLU A 248 -7.96 -13.13 11.79
N PRO A 249 -6.62 -12.94 12.02
CA PRO A 249 -5.80 -12.10 11.18
C PRO A 249 -5.71 -12.61 9.74
N VAL A 250 -5.98 -11.74 8.77
CA VAL A 250 -5.89 -12.07 7.35
C VAL A 250 -5.48 -10.85 6.52
N THR A 251 -4.63 -11.06 5.50
CA THR A 251 -4.26 -9.99 4.57
C THR A 251 -5.30 -9.88 3.45
N ILE A 252 -5.40 -8.69 2.86
CA ILE A 252 -6.29 -8.45 1.70
C ILE A 252 -5.88 -9.31 0.50
N ASP A 253 -4.58 -9.57 0.37
CA ASP A 253 -4.00 -10.38 -0.69
C ASP A 253 -4.58 -11.80 -0.66
N VAL A 254 -4.40 -12.50 0.46
CA VAL A 254 -4.84 -13.90 0.64
C VAL A 254 -6.35 -14.01 0.80
N GLY A 255 -6.95 -13.11 1.56
CA GLY A 255 -8.39 -13.17 1.86
C GLY A 255 -9.28 -12.85 0.67
N ILE A 256 -8.87 -11.91 -0.16
CA ILE A 256 -9.68 -11.39 -1.27
C ILE A 256 -8.98 -11.54 -2.62
N MET A 257 -7.78 -10.96 -2.82
CA MET A 257 -7.20 -10.79 -4.16
C MET A 257 -6.84 -12.10 -4.85
N GLU A 258 -6.33 -13.10 -4.12
CA GLU A 258 -6.05 -14.44 -4.64
C GLU A 258 -7.30 -15.20 -5.09
N ARG A 259 -8.46 -14.84 -4.55
CA ARG A 259 -9.73 -15.56 -4.73
C ARG A 259 -10.73 -14.83 -5.61
N ALA A 260 -10.47 -13.56 -5.89
CA ALA A 260 -11.40 -12.69 -6.61
C ALA A 260 -11.49 -13.06 -8.10
N ALA A 261 -12.69 -13.37 -8.58
CA ALA A 261 -12.94 -13.71 -9.98
C ALA A 261 -12.81 -12.50 -10.94
N HIS A 262 -13.10 -11.29 -10.44
CA HIS A 262 -13.08 -10.03 -11.19
C HIS A 262 -11.95 -9.11 -10.73
N ALA A 263 -10.70 -9.56 -10.89
CA ALA A 263 -9.51 -8.78 -10.58
C ALA A 263 -8.76 -8.36 -11.85
N ALA A 264 -8.10 -7.20 -11.78
CA ALA A 264 -7.29 -6.65 -12.86
C ALA A 264 -5.95 -6.14 -12.32
N VAL A 265 -4.93 -6.11 -13.20
CA VAL A 265 -3.62 -5.55 -12.90
C VAL A 265 -3.30 -4.43 -13.88
N VAL A 266 -2.74 -3.33 -13.35
CA VAL A 266 -2.18 -2.21 -14.10
C VAL A 266 -0.66 -2.26 -13.93
N PRO A 267 0.10 -2.76 -14.89
CA PRO A 267 1.55 -2.73 -14.84
C PRO A 267 2.08 -1.31 -14.94
N CYS A 268 3.05 -0.96 -14.09
CA CYS A 268 3.66 0.36 -14.10
C CYS A 268 5.10 0.31 -13.59
N GLU A 269 5.99 0.96 -14.33
CA GLU A 269 7.34 1.28 -13.88
C GLU A 269 7.31 2.70 -13.29
N MET A 270 7.55 2.82 -11.99
CA MET A 270 7.51 4.10 -11.27
C MET A 270 8.64 4.23 -10.24
N GLY A 271 9.66 3.36 -10.32
CA GLY A 271 10.76 3.35 -9.36
C GLY A 271 10.29 3.03 -7.94
N TRP A 272 9.43 2.02 -7.83
CA TRP A 272 8.85 1.56 -6.58
C TRP A 272 9.82 0.72 -5.75
N SER A 273 9.80 0.93 -4.43
CA SER A 273 10.49 0.09 -3.45
C SER A 273 9.69 0.04 -2.14
N ASP A 274 9.59 -1.14 -1.55
CA ASP A 274 9.01 -1.33 -0.21
C ASP A 274 10.01 -1.03 0.91
N ILE A 275 11.28 -0.73 0.60
CA ILE A 275 12.39 -0.63 1.55
C ILE A 275 12.34 -1.76 2.60
N GLY A 276 12.37 -2.99 2.13
CA GLY A 276 12.22 -4.19 2.97
C GLY A 276 13.37 -4.45 3.95
N GLY A 277 14.48 -3.70 3.86
CA GLY A 277 15.66 -3.81 4.71
C GLY A 277 16.79 -2.91 4.26
N PHE A 278 17.96 -3.01 4.91
CA PHE A 278 19.11 -2.16 4.62
C PHE A 278 19.67 -2.33 3.20
N GLY A 279 19.56 -3.51 2.59
CA GLY A 279 19.94 -3.71 1.19
C GLY A 279 19.10 -2.85 0.24
N ALA A 280 17.76 -2.88 0.39
CA ALA A 280 16.86 -2.04 -0.40
C ALA A 280 17.07 -0.54 -0.14
N LEU A 281 17.42 -0.15 1.09
CA LEU A 281 17.78 1.22 1.41
C LEU A 281 19.09 1.64 0.71
N TYR A 282 20.09 0.75 0.70
CA TYR A 282 21.35 0.98 -0.04
C TYR A 282 21.06 1.20 -1.54
N ASP A 283 20.27 0.33 -2.18
CA ASP A 283 19.96 0.42 -3.61
C ASP A 283 19.13 1.67 -3.98
N LEU A 284 18.42 2.22 -2.99
CA LEU A 284 17.59 3.42 -3.18
C LEU A 284 18.39 4.72 -3.17
N LEU A 285 19.43 4.80 -2.33
CA LEU A 285 20.22 6.00 -2.10
C LEU A 285 21.23 6.26 -3.24
N PRO A 286 21.64 7.53 -3.48
CA PRO A 286 22.75 7.83 -4.36
C PRO A 286 24.07 7.20 -3.88
N HIS A 287 24.90 6.75 -4.80
CA HIS A 287 26.21 6.18 -4.51
C HIS A 287 27.32 7.13 -4.95
N ASP A 288 28.41 7.20 -4.17
CA ASP A 288 29.65 7.86 -4.60
C ASP A 288 30.48 6.97 -5.54
N ALA A 289 31.68 7.42 -5.91
CA ALA A 289 32.57 6.73 -6.85
C ALA A 289 33.03 5.34 -6.35
N ASP A 290 33.10 5.15 -5.02
CA ASP A 290 33.49 3.90 -4.37
C ASP A 290 32.27 3.03 -4.01
N GLY A 291 31.06 3.46 -4.41
CA GLY A 291 29.81 2.77 -4.19
C GLY A 291 29.27 2.93 -2.76
N HIS A 292 29.68 3.91 -2.01
CA HIS A 292 29.10 4.18 -0.69
C HIS A 292 27.77 4.94 -0.84
N ALA A 293 26.77 4.49 -0.09
CA ALA A 293 25.49 5.16 0.05
C ALA A 293 25.44 5.88 1.41
N LEU A 294 25.24 7.20 1.40
CA LEU A 294 25.24 8.03 2.61
C LEU A 294 23.85 8.62 2.83
N SER A 295 23.36 8.53 4.05
CA SER A 295 22.13 9.18 4.51
C SER A 295 22.40 9.93 5.81
N GLY A 296 22.07 11.24 5.82
CA GLY A 296 22.33 12.14 6.95
C GLY A 296 23.40 13.17 6.68
N THR A 297 23.78 13.95 7.71
CA THR A 297 24.67 15.10 7.61
C THR A 297 26.08 14.90 8.17
N GLY A 298 26.39 13.68 8.65
CA GLY A 298 27.67 13.34 9.24
C GLY A 298 28.83 13.31 8.24
N ALA A 299 30.04 13.66 8.66
CA ALA A 299 31.24 13.43 7.87
C ALA A 299 31.59 11.94 7.86
N TYR A 300 31.95 11.41 6.70
CA TYR A 300 32.34 10.02 6.50
C TYR A 300 33.74 9.94 5.89
N VAL A 301 34.59 9.09 6.44
CA VAL A 301 35.92 8.80 5.91
C VAL A 301 36.04 7.29 5.69
N ALA A 302 36.17 6.88 4.44
CA ALA A 302 36.40 5.48 4.08
C ALA A 302 37.90 5.15 4.20
N LEU A 303 38.22 4.05 4.89
CA LEU A 303 39.56 3.46 4.91
C LEU A 303 39.44 2.02 4.44
N ASP A 304 40.09 1.69 3.32
CA ASP A 304 40.15 0.33 2.73
C ASP A 304 38.79 -0.36 2.64
N SER A 305 37.73 0.40 2.31
CA SER A 305 36.35 -0.11 2.26
C SER A 305 35.58 0.42 1.05
N GLN A 306 34.63 -0.36 0.55
CA GLN A 306 33.75 -0.04 -0.57
C GLN A 306 32.33 -0.50 -0.27
N ARG A 307 31.35 0.10 -0.98
CA ARG A 307 29.93 -0.31 -0.97
C ARG A 307 29.32 -0.33 0.44
N ASN A 308 29.63 0.64 1.27
CA ASN A 308 29.04 0.77 2.61
C ASN A 308 27.74 1.58 2.54
N LEU A 309 26.78 1.19 3.36
CA LEU A 309 25.65 2.03 3.74
C LEU A 309 25.97 2.70 5.07
N VAL A 310 26.04 4.02 5.08
CA VAL A 310 26.24 4.83 6.28
C VAL A 310 25.00 5.69 6.51
N VAL A 311 24.35 5.47 7.65
CA VAL A 311 23.20 6.28 8.07
C VAL A 311 23.59 7.03 9.33
N SER A 312 23.66 8.35 9.24
CA SER A 312 23.92 9.25 10.36
C SER A 312 22.64 10.02 10.67
N PRO A 313 22.08 9.87 11.88
CA PRO A 313 20.85 10.58 12.27
C PRO A 313 21.06 12.09 12.38
#